data_7ff14942c89675cfbb05e8df45d9076f
#
_entry.id   7ff14942c89675cfbb05e8df45d9076f
#
_cell.length_a   1.000
_cell.length_b   1.000
_cell.length_c   1.000
_cell.angle_alpha   90.00
_cell.angle_beta   90.00
_cell.angle_gamma   90.00
#
_symmetry.space_group_name_H-M   'P 1'
#
loop_
_entity.id
_entity.type
_entity.pdbx_description
1 polymer ?
#
loop_
_entity_poly.entity_id
_entity_poly.type
_entity_poly.pdbx_seq_one_letter_code
_entity_poly.pdbx_strand_id
1 'polypeptide(L)'
;MSRGMESIVRHVSILIFLLSLVQILVIFSLPYENSIFFIFPLVLGLVSVPISMVGSVLLRLRKGAGIFIGTISLGCLGICFITEGFLIIFTGPSVVIGGLYVLLGITSLRRIPTMNNPSFTTWFGGAKEIGISPVGEKEVVALCPHCSSILAVIPSLLSETDRCPECEGLLVV
;
A
#
# COMPACT_ATOMS: atom_id res chain seq x y z
N MET A 1 -1.68 17.49 -6.90
CA MET A 1 -1.04 16.36 -6.18
C MET A 1 -1.82 15.03 -6.26
N SER A 2 -3.15 15.01 -6.34
CA SER A 2 -3.97 13.79 -6.36
C SER A 2 -3.71 12.83 -7.54
N ARG A 3 -3.54 13.34 -8.76
CA ARG A 3 -3.34 12.51 -9.97
C ARG A 3 -2.07 11.63 -9.92
N GLY A 4 -1.00 12.12 -9.31
CA GLY A 4 0.25 11.35 -9.17
C GLY A 4 0.08 10.14 -8.22
N MET A 5 -0.57 10.33 -7.10
CA MET A 5 -0.82 9.28 -6.11
C MET A 5 -1.76 8.19 -6.64
N GLU A 6 -2.78 8.59 -7.39
CA GLU A 6 -3.70 7.67 -8.06
C GLU A 6 -2.99 6.80 -9.10
N SER A 7 -2.07 7.40 -9.86
CA SER A 7 -1.21 6.66 -10.79
C SER A 7 -0.35 5.62 -10.06
N ILE A 8 0.24 5.96 -8.90
CA ILE A 8 1.05 5.04 -8.09
C ILE A 8 0.21 3.84 -7.65
N VAL A 9 -0.99 4.06 -7.09
CA VAL A 9 -1.89 2.97 -6.66
C VAL A 9 -2.21 2.04 -7.82
N ARG A 10 -2.56 2.61 -8.97
CA ARG A 10 -2.88 1.82 -10.17
C ARG A 10 -1.69 0.98 -10.63
N HIS A 11 -0.49 1.59 -10.70
CA HIS A 11 0.71 0.86 -11.10
C HIS A 11 1.09 -0.25 -10.12
N VAL A 12 1.04 0.03 -8.81
CA VAL A 12 1.35 -0.98 -7.79
C VAL A 12 0.32 -2.12 -7.80
N SER A 13 -0.97 -1.81 -7.92
CA SER A 13 -2.03 -2.82 -8.04
C SER A 13 -1.82 -3.73 -9.26
N ILE A 14 -1.52 -3.14 -10.44
CA ILE A 14 -1.24 -3.90 -11.66
C ILE A 14 0.03 -4.73 -11.48
N LEU A 15 1.08 -4.17 -10.88
CA LEU A 15 2.33 -4.89 -10.62
C LEU A 15 2.09 -6.14 -9.74
N ILE A 16 1.37 -5.99 -8.61
CA ILE A 16 1.04 -7.12 -7.73
C ILE A 16 0.26 -8.19 -8.50
N PHE A 17 -0.71 -7.79 -9.31
CA PHE A 17 -1.51 -8.70 -10.10
C PHE A 17 -0.64 -9.45 -11.13
N LEU A 18 0.22 -8.76 -11.87
CA LEU A 18 1.12 -9.39 -12.86
C LEU A 18 2.11 -10.33 -12.19
N LEU A 19 2.71 -9.92 -11.05
CA LEU A 19 3.60 -10.79 -10.29
C LEU A 19 2.90 -12.05 -9.78
N SER A 20 1.62 -11.95 -9.36
CA SER A 20 0.85 -13.13 -8.96
C SER A 20 0.57 -14.08 -10.12
N LEU A 21 0.35 -13.55 -11.35
CA LEU A 21 0.21 -14.38 -12.54
C LEU A 21 1.53 -15.09 -12.89
N VAL A 22 2.65 -14.37 -12.82
CA VAL A 22 3.98 -14.98 -13.01
C VAL A 22 4.21 -16.08 -11.97
N GLN A 23 3.86 -15.85 -10.70
CA GLN A 23 3.99 -16.84 -9.65
C GLN A 23 3.16 -18.11 -9.94
N ILE A 24 1.95 -17.98 -10.47
CA ILE A 24 1.14 -19.12 -10.90
C ILE A 24 1.88 -19.91 -11.99
N LEU A 25 2.41 -19.23 -13.01
CA LEU A 25 3.16 -19.90 -14.08
C LEU A 25 4.38 -20.63 -13.55
N VAL A 26 5.08 -20.05 -12.57
CA VAL A 26 6.24 -20.66 -11.91
C VAL A 26 5.82 -21.94 -11.18
N ILE A 27 4.75 -21.88 -10.38
CA ILE A 27 4.23 -23.05 -9.65
C ILE A 27 3.94 -24.22 -10.61
N PHE A 28 3.43 -23.95 -11.81
CA PHE A 28 3.14 -25.00 -12.79
C PHE A 28 4.35 -25.43 -13.63
N SER A 29 5.41 -24.63 -13.70
CA SER A 29 6.55 -24.87 -14.58
C SER A 29 7.73 -25.55 -13.89
N LEU A 30 7.87 -25.43 -12.57
CA LEU A 30 8.97 -26.03 -11.85
C LEU A 30 8.76 -27.52 -11.66
N PRO A 31 9.76 -28.37 -11.99
CA PRO A 31 9.73 -29.79 -11.64
C PRO A 31 9.88 -29.89 -10.11
N TYR A 32 8.82 -30.27 -9.44
CA TYR A 32 8.85 -30.47 -7.99
C TYR A 32 9.48 -31.84 -7.70
N GLU A 33 10.77 -31.83 -7.41
CA GLU A 33 11.39 -32.96 -6.74
C GLU A 33 10.97 -32.96 -5.25
N ASN A 34 10.83 -34.16 -4.66
CA ASN A 34 10.44 -34.35 -3.26
C ASN A 34 11.49 -33.87 -2.24
N SER A 35 12.15 -32.78 -2.53
CA SER A 35 13.12 -32.13 -1.66
C SER A 35 12.45 -31.00 -0.88
N ILE A 36 12.74 -30.90 0.41
CA ILE A 36 12.23 -29.86 1.30
C ILE A 36 12.53 -28.44 0.78
N PHE A 37 13.61 -28.28 0.02
CA PHE A 37 13.98 -26.99 -0.58
C PHE A 37 12.97 -26.50 -1.64
N PHE A 38 12.24 -27.40 -2.30
CA PHE A 38 11.21 -27.07 -3.29
C PHE A 38 9.81 -26.93 -2.65
N ILE A 39 9.58 -27.61 -1.53
CA ILE A 39 8.28 -27.54 -0.82
C ILE A 39 8.07 -26.16 -0.23
N PHE A 40 9.09 -25.52 0.34
CA PHE A 40 8.96 -24.22 1.00
C PHE A 40 8.48 -23.11 0.02
N PRO A 41 9.13 -22.85 -1.12
CA PRO A 41 8.66 -21.83 -2.06
C PRO A 41 7.34 -22.20 -2.71
N LEU A 42 7.03 -23.49 -2.89
CA LEU A 42 5.74 -23.95 -3.38
C LEU A 42 4.59 -23.56 -2.42
N VAL A 43 4.71 -23.90 -1.14
CA VAL A 43 3.70 -23.58 -0.12
C VAL A 43 3.56 -22.07 0.02
N LEU A 44 4.67 -21.35 0.08
CA LEU A 44 4.67 -19.90 0.17
C LEU A 44 4.02 -19.27 -1.07
N GLY A 45 4.31 -19.79 -2.27
CA GLY A 45 3.68 -19.37 -3.52
C GLY A 45 2.18 -19.60 -3.55
N LEU A 46 1.72 -20.80 -3.16
CA LEU A 46 0.30 -21.13 -3.09
C LEU A 46 -0.49 -20.21 -2.14
N VAL A 47 0.11 -19.79 -1.03
CA VAL A 47 -0.52 -18.87 -0.08
C VAL A 47 -0.42 -17.42 -0.58
N SER A 48 0.69 -17.02 -1.16
CA SER A 48 0.92 -15.63 -1.59
C SER A 48 0.05 -15.23 -2.78
N VAL A 49 -0.26 -16.14 -3.71
CA VAL A 49 -1.07 -15.86 -4.90
C VAL A 49 -2.47 -15.33 -4.54
N PRO A 50 -3.31 -16.03 -3.76
CA PRO A 50 -4.64 -15.53 -3.42
C PRO A 50 -4.58 -14.23 -2.60
N ILE A 51 -3.63 -14.11 -1.68
CA ILE A 51 -3.43 -12.88 -0.89
C ILE A 51 -3.10 -11.70 -1.83
N SER A 52 -2.25 -11.93 -2.82
CA SER A 52 -1.83 -10.89 -3.77
C SER A 52 -2.96 -10.50 -4.72
N MET A 53 -3.78 -11.43 -5.16
CA MET A 53 -4.97 -11.11 -5.96
C MET A 53 -5.95 -10.25 -5.17
N VAL A 54 -6.27 -10.65 -3.93
CA VAL A 54 -7.13 -9.86 -3.04
C VAL A 54 -6.51 -8.49 -2.75
N GLY A 55 -5.21 -8.45 -2.45
CA GLY A 55 -4.48 -7.22 -2.17
C GLY A 55 -4.52 -6.24 -3.34
N SER A 56 -4.34 -6.72 -4.58
CA SER A 56 -4.40 -5.89 -5.78
C SER A 56 -5.79 -5.27 -5.99
N VAL A 57 -6.86 -6.05 -5.75
CA VAL A 57 -8.25 -5.57 -5.84
C VAL A 57 -8.56 -4.55 -4.75
N LEU A 58 -8.18 -4.82 -3.49
CA LEU A 58 -8.41 -3.91 -2.37
C LEU A 58 -7.67 -2.58 -2.53
N LEU A 59 -6.43 -2.61 -3.05
CA LEU A 59 -5.69 -1.40 -3.41
C LEU A 59 -6.43 -0.60 -4.47
N ARG A 60 -6.91 -1.26 -5.52
CA ARG A 60 -7.64 -0.59 -6.62
C ARG A 60 -8.94 0.02 -6.14
N LEU A 61 -9.66 -0.66 -5.23
CA LEU A 61 -10.91 -0.19 -4.63
C LEU A 61 -10.69 0.83 -3.50
N ARG A 62 -9.44 1.18 -3.18
CA ARG A 62 -9.08 2.10 -2.09
C ARG A 62 -9.71 1.76 -0.75
N LYS A 63 -9.82 0.47 -0.42
CA LYS A 63 -10.27 0.05 0.90
C LYS A 63 -9.14 0.16 1.91
N GLY A 64 -9.41 0.58 3.16
CA GLY A 64 -8.39 0.84 4.19
C GLY A 64 -7.40 -0.32 4.40
N ALA A 65 -7.88 -1.57 4.38
CA ALA A 65 -7.02 -2.76 4.45
C ALA A 65 -6.11 -2.96 3.21
N GLY A 66 -6.33 -2.24 2.10
CA GLY A 66 -5.61 -2.44 0.84
C GLY A 66 -4.10 -2.19 0.95
N ILE A 67 -3.67 -1.16 1.68
CA ILE A 67 -2.25 -0.88 1.89
C ILE A 67 -1.59 -2.03 2.65
N PHE A 68 -2.19 -2.45 3.77
CA PHE A 68 -1.64 -3.50 4.61
C PHE A 68 -1.52 -4.83 3.85
N ILE A 69 -2.61 -5.28 3.20
CA ILE A 69 -2.61 -6.52 2.43
C ILE A 69 -1.71 -6.41 1.20
N GLY A 70 -1.68 -5.26 0.52
CA GLY A 70 -0.78 -5.01 -0.59
C GLY A 70 0.70 -5.04 -0.20
N THR A 71 1.05 -4.50 0.97
CA THR A 71 2.41 -4.55 1.52
C THR A 71 2.82 -6.00 1.85
N ILE A 72 1.95 -6.77 2.50
CA ILE A 72 2.18 -8.19 2.77
C ILE A 72 2.36 -8.97 1.46
N SER A 73 1.50 -8.71 0.47
CA SER A 73 1.58 -9.35 -0.85
C SER A 73 2.91 -9.11 -1.53
N LEU A 74 3.39 -7.85 -1.55
CA LEU A 74 4.70 -7.52 -2.11
C LEU A 74 5.85 -8.19 -1.36
N GLY A 75 5.75 -8.28 -0.04
CA GLY A 75 6.72 -8.98 0.81
C GLY A 75 6.78 -10.47 0.51
N CYS A 76 5.63 -11.15 0.54
CA CYS A 76 5.53 -12.58 0.26
C CYS A 76 6.01 -12.93 -1.16
N LEU A 77 5.50 -12.22 -2.19
CA LEU A 77 5.93 -12.41 -3.57
C LEU A 77 7.42 -12.13 -3.75
N GLY A 78 7.95 -11.06 -3.12
CA GLY A 78 9.36 -10.72 -3.17
C GLY A 78 10.25 -11.83 -2.61
N ILE A 79 9.89 -12.39 -1.46
CA ILE A 79 10.60 -13.51 -0.84
C ILE A 79 10.48 -14.78 -1.71
N CYS A 80 9.30 -15.08 -2.25
CA CYS A 80 9.11 -16.21 -3.18
C CYS A 80 10.07 -16.12 -4.37
N PHE A 81 10.06 -15.00 -5.08
CA PHE A 81 10.91 -14.82 -6.27
C PHE A 81 12.40 -14.87 -5.94
N ILE A 82 12.83 -14.35 -4.79
CA ILE A 82 14.23 -14.44 -4.37
C ILE A 82 14.61 -15.89 -4.09
N THR A 83 13.81 -16.61 -3.32
CA THR A 83 14.09 -18.02 -2.98
C THR A 83 14.08 -18.91 -4.21
N GLU A 84 13.10 -18.77 -5.09
CA GLU A 84 13.01 -19.48 -6.36
C GLU A 84 14.18 -19.13 -7.28
N GLY A 85 14.54 -17.85 -7.37
CA GLY A 85 15.68 -17.40 -8.16
C GLY A 85 17.01 -18.03 -7.71
N PHE A 86 17.24 -18.07 -6.40
CA PHE A 86 18.42 -18.77 -5.87
C PHE A 86 18.37 -20.27 -6.15
N LEU A 87 17.23 -20.93 -5.98
CA LEU A 87 17.09 -22.34 -6.31
C LEU A 87 17.43 -22.60 -7.78
N ILE A 88 16.92 -21.78 -8.71
CA ILE A 88 17.21 -21.90 -10.15
C ILE A 88 18.70 -21.67 -10.43
N ILE A 89 19.36 -20.73 -9.74
CA ILE A 89 20.79 -20.49 -9.91
C ILE A 89 21.62 -21.70 -9.48
N PHE A 90 21.28 -22.35 -8.36
CA PHE A 90 22.07 -23.43 -7.79
C PHE A 90 21.73 -24.82 -8.36
N THR A 91 20.48 -25.04 -8.79
CA THR A 91 20.01 -26.36 -9.24
C THR A 91 19.54 -26.40 -10.68
N GLY A 92 19.25 -25.23 -11.26
CA GLY A 92 18.61 -25.13 -12.57
C GLY A 92 19.58 -24.96 -13.74
N PRO A 93 19.05 -25.02 -14.96
CA PRO A 93 19.85 -24.96 -16.17
C PRO A 93 20.35 -23.56 -16.55
N SER A 94 19.85 -22.49 -15.90
CA SER A 94 20.10 -21.12 -16.34
C SER A 94 20.24 -20.11 -15.20
N VAL A 95 21.46 -19.66 -14.97
CA VAL A 95 21.80 -18.58 -14.04
C VAL A 95 21.10 -17.26 -14.42
N VAL A 96 20.90 -17.02 -15.72
CA VAL A 96 20.23 -15.81 -16.22
C VAL A 96 18.78 -15.75 -15.77
N ILE A 97 18.05 -16.86 -15.91
CA ILE A 97 16.65 -16.94 -15.48
C ILE A 97 16.55 -16.75 -13.96
N GLY A 98 17.38 -17.44 -13.19
CA GLY A 98 17.40 -17.27 -11.72
C GLY A 98 17.75 -15.85 -11.32
N GLY A 99 18.68 -15.19 -11.99
CA GLY A 99 19.01 -13.78 -11.77
C GLY A 99 17.84 -12.84 -12.03
N LEU A 100 17.05 -13.09 -13.08
CA LEU A 100 15.82 -12.31 -13.36
C LEU A 100 14.79 -12.47 -12.24
N TYR A 101 14.61 -13.66 -11.68
CA TYR A 101 13.71 -13.89 -10.54
C TYR A 101 14.19 -13.13 -9.30
N VAL A 102 15.47 -13.16 -8.98
CA VAL A 102 16.03 -12.38 -7.87
C VAL A 102 15.78 -10.89 -8.07
N LEU A 103 15.97 -10.37 -9.29
CA LEU A 103 15.69 -8.97 -9.61
C LEU A 103 14.21 -8.61 -9.45
N LEU A 104 13.29 -9.49 -9.87
CA LEU A 104 11.85 -9.32 -9.66
C LEU A 104 11.52 -9.26 -8.17
N GLY A 105 12.09 -10.13 -7.36
CA GLY A 105 11.91 -10.14 -5.92
C GLY A 105 12.41 -8.85 -5.27
N ILE A 106 13.63 -8.40 -5.59
CA ILE A 106 14.21 -7.17 -5.07
C ILE A 106 13.36 -5.95 -5.47
N THR A 107 12.92 -5.87 -6.73
CA THR A 107 12.08 -4.76 -7.20
C THR A 107 10.73 -4.73 -6.52
N SER A 108 10.15 -5.89 -6.21
CA SER A 108 8.92 -6.01 -5.41
C SER A 108 9.12 -5.44 -4.01
N LEU A 109 10.16 -5.85 -3.29
CA LEU A 109 10.47 -5.38 -1.94
C LEU A 109 10.76 -3.88 -1.89
N ARG A 110 11.43 -3.32 -2.91
CA ARG A 110 11.71 -1.88 -3.00
C ARG A 110 10.45 -1.01 -3.09
N ARG A 111 9.29 -1.56 -3.41
CA ARG A 111 8.01 -0.83 -3.44
C ARG A 111 7.35 -0.70 -2.06
N ILE A 112 7.73 -1.52 -1.09
CA ILE A 112 7.17 -1.50 0.27
C ILE A 112 7.35 -0.14 0.97
N PRO A 113 8.54 0.48 0.99
CA PRO A 113 8.72 1.79 1.60
C PRO A 113 7.86 2.88 0.97
N THR A 114 7.62 2.81 -0.34
CA THR A 114 6.75 3.77 -1.04
C THR A 114 5.30 3.68 -0.56
N MET A 115 4.79 2.45 -0.31
CA MET A 115 3.44 2.24 0.19
C MET A 115 3.28 2.62 1.66
N ASN A 116 4.36 2.49 2.45
CA ASN A 116 4.36 2.82 3.88
C ASN A 116 4.72 4.30 4.15
N ASN A 117 4.89 5.10 3.10
CA ASN A 117 5.14 6.53 3.27
C ASN A 117 3.92 7.21 3.91
N PRO A 118 4.09 8.01 4.98
CA PRO A 118 2.98 8.66 5.69
C PRO A 118 2.12 9.54 4.77
N SER A 119 2.73 10.24 3.81
CA SER A 119 1.99 11.03 2.82
C SER A 119 1.11 10.17 1.91
N PHE A 120 1.54 8.94 1.60
CA PHE A 120 0.77 7.99 0.80
C PHE A 120 -0.37 7.38 1.60
N THR A 121 -0.11 6.97 2.85
CA THR A 121 -1.11 6.34 3.72
C THR A 121 -2.23 7.31 4.10
N THR A 122 -1.90 8.57 4.42
CA THR A 122 -2.90 9.61 4.68
C THR A 122 -3.76 9.93 3.45
N TRP A 123 -3.14 10.02 2.27
CA TRP A 123 -3.88 10.23 1.02
C TRP A 123 -4.78 9.02 0.67
N PHE A 124 -4.29 7.79 0.89
CA PHE A 124 -5.04 6.57 0.57
C PHE A 124 -6.22 6.36 1.52
N GLY A 125 -6.07 6.67 2.82
CA GLY A 125 -7.14 6.62 3.81
C GLY A 125 -8.31 7.56 3.47
N GLY A 126 -8.07 8.50 2.56
CA GLY A 126 -9.02 9.54 2.21
C GLY A 126 -9.17 10.54 3.35
N ALA A 127 -9.71 11.71 3.06
CA ALA A 127 -10.05 12.71 4.06
C ALA A 127 -11.11 12.23 5.09
N LYS A 128 -11.44 10.96 5.12
CA LYS A 128 -12.28 10.31 6.13
C LYS A 128 -11.57 10.03 7.44
N GLU A 129 -10.23 10.05 7.43
CA GLU A 129 -9.38 9.95 8.62
C GLU A 129 -8.35 11.10 8.68
N ILE A 130 -8.76 12.31 8.34
CA ILE A 130 -8.40 13.46 9.14
C ILE A 130 -9.41 13.46 10.30
N GLY A 131 -9.55 12.32 10.89
CA GLY A 131 -10.13 12.03 12.16
C GLY A 131 -8.96 11.77 13.05
N ILE A 132 -8.29 12.83 13.53
CA ILE A 132 -8.19 13.08 14.93
C ILE A 132 -8.05 11.77 15.73
N SER A 133 -6.82 11.54 16.21
CA SER A 133 -6.60 10.77 17.43
C SER A 133 -7.75 11.04 18.41
N PRO A 134 -8.29 10.00 19.05
CA PRO A 134 -9.32 10.18 20.06
C PRO A 134 -8.68 10.69 21.36
N VAL A 135 -8.29 11.94 21.35
CA VAL A 135 -8.04 12.68 22.59
C VAL A 135 -8.99 13.88 22.54
N GLY A 136 -10.19 13.63 23.07
CA GLY A 136 -11.15 14.60 23.55
C GLY A 136 -11.36 15.85 22.71
N GLU A 137 -12.55 15.96 22.14
CA GLU A 137 -13.10 17.12 21.44
C GLU A 137 -12.69 17.24 19.95
N LYS A 138 -13.70 17.08 19.11
CA LYS A 138 -13.56 17.02 17.64
C LYS A 138 -13.20 18.40 17.10
N GLU A 139 -11.95 18.61 16.71
CA GLU A 139 -11.59 19.72 15.82
C GLU A 139 -12.27 19.52 14.45
N VAL A 140 -12.99 20.51 14.00
CA VAL A 140 -13.63 20.55 12.69
C VAL A 140 -12.96 21.62 11.86
N VAL A 141 -12.65 21.28 10.61
CA VAL A 141 -12.16 22.27 9.66
C VAL A 141 -13.32 23.10 9.18
N ALA A 142 -13.32 24.39 9.50
CA ALA A 142 -14.32 25.36 9.08
C ALA A 142 -13.70 26.45 8.22
N LEU A 143 -14.50 27.05 7.34
CA LEU A 143 -14.10 28.23 6.57
C LEU A 143 -14.60 29.48 7.28
N CYS A 144 -13.73 30.48 7.42
CA CYS A 144 -14.14 31.77 7.94
C CYS A 144 -15.18 32.41 7.02
N PRO A 145 -16.35 32.87 7.53
CA PRO A 145 -17.38 33.50 6.70
C PRO A 145 -16.95 34.81 6.07
N HIS A 146 -15.93 35.48 6.61
CA HIS A 146 -15.49 36.79 6.13
C HIS A 146 -14.32 36.75 5.13
N CYS A 147 -13.32 35.86 5.36
CA CYS A 147 -12.12 35.81 4.52
C CYS A 147 -11.89 34.47 3.83
N SER A 148 -12.73 33.47 4.10
CA SER A 148 -12.62 32.11 3.55
C SER A 148 -11.34 31.38 3.93
N SER A 149 -10.58 31.85 4.94
CA SER A 149 -9.43 31.12 5.46
C SER A 149 -9.86 29.82 6.13
N ILE A 150 -9.05 28.80 6.00
CA ILE A 150 -9.31 27.48 6.60
C ILE A 150 -8.83 27.50 8.05
N LEU A 151 -9.74 27.23 8.97
CA LEU A 151 -9.48 27.22 10.41
C LEU A 151 -9.82 25.87 10.99
N ALA A 152 -8.98 25.37 11.89
CA ALA A 152 -9.31 24.24 12.75
C ALA A 152 -10.01 24.76 14.00
N VAL A 153 -11.28 24.45 14.18
CA VAL A 153 -12.09 24.92 15.30
C VAL A 153 -12.70 23.77 16.04
N ILE A 154 -12.82 23.90 17.36
CA ILE A 154 -13.57 22.96 18.21
C ILE A 154 -14.95 23.58 18.45
N PRO A 155 -16.03 23.07 17.82
CA PRO A 155 -17.33 23.71 17.89
C PRO A 155 -17.89 23.90 19.32
N SER A 156 -17.55 22.99 20.24
CA SER A 156 -17.93 23.03 21.64
C SER A 156 -17.27 24.15 22.47
N LEU A 157 -16.12 24.66 21.98
CA LEU A 157 -15.35 25.72 22.64
C LEU A 157 -15.51 27.07 21.96
N LEU A 158 -16.17 27.14 20.80
CA LEU A 158 -16.41 28.38 20.08
C LEU A 158 -17.40 29.27 20.89
N SER A 159 -16.95 30.45 21.23
CA SER A 159 -17.76 31.49 21.85
C SER A 159 -18.26 32.54 20.82
N GLU A 160 -19.32 33.25 21.12
CA GLU A 160 -19.85 34.32 20.27
C GLU A 160 -18.84 35.48 20.06
N THR A 161 -17.79 35.52 20.87
CA THR A 161 -16.74 36.57 20.81
C THR A 161 -15.51 36.15 20.05
N ASP A 162 -15.44 34.88 19.61
CA ASP A 162 -14.23 34.38 18.92
C ASP A 162 -14.07 34.97 17.52
N ARG A 163 -12.85 35.39 17.25
CA ARG A 163 -12.50 36.11 16.02
C ARG A 163 -11.50 35.31 15.19
N CYS A 164 -11.62 35.44 13.89
CA CYS A 164 -10.68 34.90 12.94
C CYS A 164 -9.28 35.52 13.12
N PRO A 165 -8.20 34.74 13.25
CA PRO A 165 -6.84 35.27 13.39
C PRO A 165 -6.34 36.01 12.14
N GLU A 166 -6.93 35.76 10.97
CA GLU A 166 -6.51 36.37 9.70
C GLU A 166 -7.25 37.71 9.41
N CYS A 167 -8.53 37.82 9.74
CA CYS A 167 -9.32 38.98 9.36
C CYS A 167 -10.09 39.63 10.53
N GLU A 168 -9.91 39.13 11.76
CA GLU A 168 -10.55 39.58 12.99
C GLU A 168 -12.13 39.56 12.96
N GLY A 169 -12.69 39.03 11.89
CA GLY A 169 -14.15 38.83 11.78
C GLY A 169 -14.68 37.79 12.75
N LEU A 170 -15.93 37.93 13.21
CA LEU A 170 -16.57 36.96 14.10
C LEU A 170 -16.70 35.59 13.41
N LEU A 171 -16.39 34.51 14.14
CA LEU A 171 -16.48 33.15 13.63
C LEU A 171 -17.88 32.56 13.77
N VAL A 172 -18.69 33.11 14.67
CA VAL A 172 -20.10 32.73 14.88
C VAL A 172 -20.99 33.84 14.32
N VAL A 173 -21.84 33.45 13.37
CA VAL A 173 -22.84 34.36 12.76
C VAL A 173 -24.23 33.96 13.22
#